data_690623a4111884522774d70e9bbba021
#
_entry.id   690623a4111884522774d70e9bbba021
#
_cell.length_a   1.000
_cell.length_b   1.000
_cell.length_c   1.000
_cell.angle_alpha   90.00
_cell.angle_beta   90.00
_cell.angle_gamma   90.00
#
_symmetry.space_group_name_H-M   'P 1'
#
loop_
_entity.id
_entity.type
_entity.pdbx_description
1 polymer ?
#
loop_
_entity_poly.entity_id
_entity_poly.type
_entity_poly.pdbx_seq_one_letter_code
_entity_poly.pdbx_strand_id
1 'polypeptide(L)'
;LAYLKEICDYWIKDFDWKIYEKKINSFQNFKTKVDKIDIHFIKEEGSGSNPKTLLLMHGWPGSVFEFIEIINQLAHPEKYGGNKEEGMTVIAPSLPGFGFSQPPIKPFGPRKIAEVLNKMMTVNLKYKMYVAQGGDWGATIANWLGYDHSTFCKAIHVNCLTMRLPD
;
A
#
# COMPACT_ATOMS: atom_id res chain seq x y z
N LEU A 1 5.57 -20.52 -27.27
CA LEU A 1 5.84 -19.35 -28.14
C LEU A 1 4.55 -18.76 -28.74
N ALA A 2 3.58 -19.59 -29.21
CA ALA A 2 2.33 -19.09 -29.80
C ALA A 2 1.52 -18.24 -28.80
N TYR A 3 1.30 -18.72 -27.56
CA TYR A 3 0.60 -17.99 -26.51
C TYR A 3 1.29 -16.66 -26.14
N LEU A 4 2.61 -16.64 -26.07
CA LEU A 4 3.34 -15.41 -25.81
C LEU A 4 3.16 -14.37 -26.92
N LYS A 5 3.16 -14.83 -28.18
CA LYS A 5 2.87 -13.96 -29.32
C LYS A 5 1.45 -13.38 -29.26
N GLU A 6 0.47 -14.19 -28.91
CA GLU A 6 -0.93 -13.77 -28.73
C GLU A 6 -1.06 -12.66 -27.65
N ILE A 7 -0.40 -12.83 -26.51
CA ILE A 7 -0.36 -11.79 -25.46
C ILE A 7 0.29 -10.50 -25.96
N CYS A 8 1.42 -10.60 -26.68
CA CYS A 8 2.08 -9.41 -27.25
C CYS A 8 1.18 -8.73 -28.28
N ASP A 9 0.52 -9.49 -29.15
CA ASP A 9 -0.39 -8.96 -30.16
C ASP A 9 -1.59 -8.24 -29.49
N TYR A 10 -2.17 -8.81 -28.43
CA TYR A 10 -3.21 -8.17 -27.62
C TYR A 10 -2.70 -6.86 -26.99
N TRP A 11 -1.53 -6.89 -26.39
CA TRP A 11 -0.94 -5.71 -25.75
C TRP A 11 -0.73 -4.55 -26.73
N ILE A 12 -0.29 -4.85 -27.94
CA ILE A 12 -0.03 -3.83 -28.97
C ILE A 12 -1.32 -3.27 -29.57
N LYS A 13 -2.33 -4.14 -29.78
CA LYS A 13 -3.52 -3.81 -30.58
C LYS A 13 -4.72 -3.40 -29.75
N ASP A 14 -4.94 -4.06 -28.61
CA ASP A 14 -6.21 -4.04 -27.90
C ASP A 14 -6.10 -3.48 -26.46
N PHE A 15 -4.88 -3.50 -25.88
CA PHE A 15 -4.69 -3.00 -24.51
C PHE A 15 -4.67 -1.48 -24.47
N ASP A 16 -5.68 -0.90 -23.81
CA ASP A 16 -5.76 0.54 -23.59
C ASP A 16 -5.30 0.93 -22.18
N TRP A 17 -4.06 1.44 -22.09
CA TRP A 17 -3.51 1.97 -20.82
C TRP A 17 -4.34 3.14 -20.25
N LYS A 18 -5.01 3.92 -21.08
CA LYS A 18 -5.78 5.09 -20.63
C LYS A 18 -6.92 4.74 -19.69
N ILE A 19 -7.48 3.53 -19.82
CA ILE A 19 -8.49 3.02 -18.89
C ILE A 19 -7.91 2.89 -17.48
N TYR A 20 -6.73 2.30 -17.36
CA TYR A 20 -6.03 2.09 -16.08
C TYR A 20 -5.46 3.38 -15.49
N GLU A 21 -4.91 4.26 -16.33
CA GLU A 21 -4.48 5.60 -15.95
C GLU A 21 -5.65 6.41 -15.36
N LYS A 22 -6.81 6.40 -16.01
CA LYS A 22 -8.02 7.04 -15.50
C LYS A 22 -8.46 6.45 -14.16
N LYS A 23 -8.36 5.13 -14.01
CA LYS A 23 -8.75 4.42 -12.79
C LYS A 23 -7.88 4.80 -11.59
N ILE A 24 -6.55 4.82 -11.75
CA ILE A 24 -5.65 5.23 -10.65
C ILE A 24 -5.78 6.73 -10.35
N ASN A 25 -5.99 7.56 -11.37
CA ASN A 25 -6.18 9.01 -11.23
C ASN A 25 -7.55 9.39 -10.64
N SER A 26 -8.49 8.45 -10.49
CA SER A 26 -9.73 8.69 -9.74
C SER A 26 -9.53 8.74 -8.23
N PHE A 27 -8.40 8.23 -7.72
CA PHE A 27 -8.00 8.34 -6.33
C PHE A 27 -7.15 9.59 -6.08
N GLN A 28 -7.08 10.02 -4.82
CA GLN A 28 -6.15 11.06 -4.41
C GLN A 28 -4.73 10.48 -4.29
N ASN A 29 -3.86 10.91 -5.19
CA ASN A 29 -2.46 10.48 -5.26
C ASN A 29 -1.55 11.56 -4.68
N PHE A 30 -0.64 11.16 -3.79
CA PHE A 30 0.27 12.04 -3.09
C PHE A 30 1.72 11.55 -3.21
N LYS A 31 2.66 12.47 -2.98
CA LYS A 31 4.06 12.14 -2.73
C LYS A 31 4.55 12.83 -1.47
N THR A 32 5.36 12.14 -0.70
CA THR A 32 6.06 12.73 0.46
C THR A 32 7.51 12.27 0.49
N LYS A 33 8.39 13.10 1.00
CA LYS A 33 9.81 12.77 1.11
C LYS A 33 10.13 12.20 2.49
N VAL A 34 10.63 10.97 2.52
CA VAL A 34 11.06 10.28 3.74
C VAL A 34 12.52 9.87 3.56
N ASP A 35 13.41 10.33 4.45
CA ASP A 35 14.85 10.02 4.39
C ASP A 35 15.47 10.18 2.98
N LYS A 36 15.11 11.25 2.26
CA LYS A 36 15.55 11.56 0.88
C LYS A 36 14.94 10.70 -0.22
N ILE A 37 13.97 9.84 0.07
CA ILE A 37 13.24 9.03 -0.90
C ILE A 37 11.84 9.60 -1.07
N ASP A 38 11.42 9.87 -2.32
CA ASP A 38 10.06 10.28 -2.61
C ASP A 38 9.15 9.04 -2.62
N ILE A 39 8.23 8.98 -1.67
CA ILE A 39 7.24 7.90 -1.52
C ILE A 39 5.90 8.39 -2.05
N HIS A 40 5.41 7.70 -3.07
CA HIS A 40 4.05 7.85 -3.57
C HIS A 40 3.08 7.04 -2.71
N PHE A 41 1.87 7.56 -2.51
CA PHE A 41 0.78 6.82 -1.89
C PHE A 41 -0.58 7.32 -2.35
N ILE A 42 -1.54 6.42 -2.36
CA ILE A 42 -2.97 6.74 -2.46
C ILE A 42 -3.48 6.97 -1.05
N LYS A 43 -4.30 8.00 -0.86
CA LYS A 43 -5.01 8.25 0.39
C LYS A 43 -6.50 8.37 0.12
N GLU A 44 -7.30 7.61 0.89
CA GLU A 44 -8.75 7.72 0.91
C GLU A 44 -9.20 7.87 2.37
N GLU A 45 -9.95 8.93 2.65
CA GLU A 45 -10.45 9.20 4.00
C GLU A 45 -11.62 8.28 4.32
N GLY A 46 -11.60 7.68 5.52
CA GLY A 46 -12.71 6.86 6.00
C GLY A 46 -13.95 7.67 6.32
N SER A 47 -15.12 7.10 6.06
CA SER A 47 -16.43 7.74 6.23
C SER A 47 -16.92 7.85 7.67
N GLY A 48 -16.32 7.11 8.61
CA GLY A 48 -16.71 7.11 10.01
C GLY A 48 -16.41 8.43 10.73
N SER A 49 -16.99 8.61 11.91
CA SER A 49 -16.75 9.80 12.76
C SER A 49 -15.32 9.84 13.32
N ASN A 50 -14.68 8.68 13.49
CA ASN A 50 -13.30 8.54 13.96
C ASN A 50 -12.61 7.35 13.24
N PRO A 51 -12.32 7.48 11.95
CA PRO A 51 -11.83 6.38 11.15
C PRO A 51 -10.44 5.92 11.61
N LYS A 52 -10.29 4.61 11.79
CA LYS A 52 -8.96 4.01 12.02
C LYS A 52 -8.13 4.13 10.76
N THR A 53 -6.82 4.33 10.91
CA THR A 53 -5.91 4.42 9.77
C THR A 53 -5.33 3.06 9.42
N LEU A 54 -5.47 2.67 8.17
CA LEU A 54 -4.95 1.43 7.60
C LEU A 54 -3.79 1.74 6.63
N LEU A 55 -2.63 1.20 6.90
CA LEU A 55 -1.51 1.14 5.97
C LEU A 55 -1.62 -0.17 5.17
N LEU A 56 -1.84 -0.05 3.84
CA LEU A 56 -2.15 -1.16 2.94
C LEU A 56 -0.99 -1.38 1.96
N MET A 57 -0.23 -2.47 2.11
CA MET A 57 1.06 -2.68 1.45
C MET A 57 1.03 -3.85 0.48
N HIS A 58 1.38 -3.55 -0.78
CA HIS A 58 1.51 -4.55 -1.87
C HIS A 58 2.78 -5.39 -1.76
N GLY A 59 2.92 -6.37 -2.64
CA GLY A 59 4.06 -7.25 -2.76
C GLY A 59 4.84 -7.11 -4.07
N TRP A 60 5.63 -8.11 -4.40
CA TRP A 60 6.36 -8.23 -5.65
C TRP A 60 5.78 -9.41 -6.48
N PRO A 61 5.56 -9.23 -7.77
CA PRO A 61 5.87 -8.07 -8.64
C PRO A 61 4.73 -7.02 -8.71
N GLY A 62 3.97 -6.84 -7.64
CA GLY A 62 2.78 -6.02 -7.59
C GLY A 62 2.97 -4.51 -7.49
N SER A 63 1.88 -3.81 -7.25
CA SER A 63 1.81 -2.37 -7.08
C SER A 63 0.54 -1.97 -6.32
N VAL A 64 0.32 -0.67 -6.10
CA VAL A 64 -0.94 -0.15 -5.53
C VAL A 64 -2.19 -0.54 -6.32
N PHE A 65 -2.04 -0.98 -7.56
CA PHE A 65 -3.15 -1.52 -8.37
C PHE A 65 -3.82 -2.76 -7.76
N GLU A 66 -3.11 -3.52 -6.92
CA GLU A 66 -3.71 -4.64 -6.17
C GLU A 66 -4.91 -4.22 -5.33
N PHE A 67 -4.98 -2.95 -4.95
CA PHE A 67 -5.95 -2.45 -3.97
C PHE A 67 -7.03 -1.54 -4.53
N ILE A 68 -6.95 -1.12 -5.80
CA ILE A 68 -7.87 -0.14 -6.37
C ILE A 68 -9.35 -0.56 -6.31
N GLU A 69 -9.63 -1.86 -6.26
CA GLU A 69 -11.01 -2.36 -6.13
C GLU A 69 -11.51 -2.33 -4.68
N ILE A 70 -10.61 -2.38 -3.69
CA ILE A 70 -11.01 -2.51 -2.28
C ILE A 70 -10.83 -1.23 -1.47
N ILE A 71 -10.03 -0.26 -1.93
CA ILE A 71 -9.80 0.99 -1.20
C ILE A 71 -11.11 1.68 -0.82
N ASN A 72 -12.01 1.86 -1.80
CA ASN A 72 -13.30 2.48 -1.54
C ASN A 72 -14.22 1.65 -0.64
N GLN A 73 -14.14 0.32 -0.71
CA GLN A 73 -14.93 -0.57 0.15
C GLN A 73 -14.48 -0.48 1.61
N LEU A 74 -13.17 -0.34 1.84
CA LEU A 74 -12.60 -0.17 3.16
C LEU A 74 -12.84 1.24 3.73
N ALA A 75 -12.80 2.26 2.88
CA ALA A 75 -13.00 3.65 3.32
C ALA A 75 -14.49 4.02 3.47
N HIS A 76 -15.35 3.48 2.64
CA HIS A 76 -16.78 3.83 2.54
C HIS A 76 -17.68 2.59 2.53
N PRO A 77 -17.62 1.74 3.57
CA PRO A 77 -18.38 0.49 3.60
C PRO A 77 -19.89 0.69 3.43
N GLU A 78 -20.44 1.84 3.82
CA GLU A 78 -21.87 2.17 3.65
C GLU A 78 -22.32 2.19 2.19
N LYS A 79 -21.42 2.45 1.25
CA LYS A 79 -21.71 2.40 -0.19
C LYS A 79 -21.83 0.96 -0.72
N TYR A 80 -21.43 -0.01 0.09
CA TYR A 80 -21.38 -1.45 -0.24
C TYR A 80 -22.20 -2.31 0.74
N GLY A 81 -23.11 -1.68 1.50
CA GLY A 81 -24.00 -2.38 2.43
C GLY A 81 -23.44 -2.60 3.84
N GLY A 82 -22.27 -2.04 4.14
CA GLY A 82 -21.66 -2.07 5.46
C GLY A 82 -22.05 -0.87 6.35
N ASN A 83 -21.44 -0.79 7.53
CA ASN A 83 -21.65 0.29 8.47
C ASN A 83 -20.66 1.43 8.23
N LYS A 84 -21.15 2.66 8.11
CA LYS A 84 -20.34 3.87 7.92
C LYS A 84 -19.24 4.03 8.98
N GLU A 85 -19.53 3.70 10.24
CA GLU A 85 -18.57 3.86 11.34
C GLU A 85 -17.41 2.85 11.29
N GLU A 86 -17.48 1.84 10.42
CA GLU A 86 -16.41 0.89 10.17
C GLU A 86 -15.43 1.36 9.07
N GLY A 87 -15.73 2.50 8.42
CA GLY A 87 -14.87 3.09 7.39
C GLY A 87 -13.47 3.41 7.93
N MET A 88 -12.44 3.03 7.17
CA MET A 88 -11.04 3.24 7.53
C MET A 88 -10.39 4.27 6.61
N THR A 89 -9.58 5.16 7.18
CA THR A 89 -8.68 5.97 6.34
C THR A 89 -7.59 5.07 5.78
N VAL A 90 -7.57 4.88 4.46
CA VAL A 90 -6.63 3.99 3.78
C VAL A 90 -5.44 4.79 3.26
N ILE A 91 -4.23 4.33 3.60
CA ILE A 91 -2.96 4.81 3.04
C ILE A 91 -2.32 3.63 2.31
N ALA A 92 -2.28 3.69 0.99
CA ALA A 92 -1.70 2.63 0.15
C ALA A 92 -0.44 3.16 -0.56
N PRO A 93 0.76 2.97 0.01
CA PRO A 93 2.00 3.41 -0.63
C PRO A 93 2.40 2.50 -1.79
N SER A 94 3.01 3.09 -2.82
CA SER A 94 3.96 2.36 -3.64
C SER A 94 5.21 2.10 -2.81
N LEU A 95 5.63 0.84 -2.66
CA LEU A 95 6.85 0.52 -1.93
C LEU A 95 8.07 1.21 -2.56
N PRO A 96 9.14 1.53 -1.80
CA PRO A 96 10.36 2.12 -2.36
C PRO A 96 10.91 1.32 -3.55
N GLY A 97 11.03 1.98 -4.70
CA GLY A 97 11.46 1.34 -5.95
C GLY A 97 10.36 0.71 -6.79
N PHE A 98 9.09 0.81 -6.35
CA PHE A 98 7.92 0.31 -7.08
C PHE A 98 7.02 1.46 -7.52
N GLY A 99 6.28 1.23 -8.59
CA GLY A 99 5.26 2.15 -9.09
C GLY A 99 5.80 3.58 -9.24
N PHE A 100 5.23 4.51 -8.49
CA PHE A 100 5.58 5.94 -8.57
C PHE A 100 6.50 6.42 -7.43
N SER A 101 7.00 5.51 -6.58
CA SER A 101 7.99 5.81 -5.55
C SER A 101 9.41 5.76 -6.09
N GLN A 102 10.26 6.64 -5.58
CA GLN A 102 11.68 6.67 -5.94
C GLN A 102 12.39 5.40 -5.46
N PRO A 103 13.27 4.80 -6.27
CA PRO A 103 14.13 3.72 -5.79
C PRO A 103 15.14 4.24 -4.77
N PRO A 104 15.50 3.44 -3.75
CA PRO A 104 16.55 3.80 -2.82
C PRO A 104 17.92 3.79 -3.53
N ILE A 105 18.84 4.67 -3.10
CA ILE A 105 20.20 4.76 -3.64
C ILE A 105 20.97 3.46 -3.41
N LYS A 106 20.75 2.81 -2.26
CA LYS A 106 21.32 1.50 -1.93
C LYS A 106 20.18 0.54 -1.62
N PRO A 107 20.26 -0.72 -2.06
CA PRO A 107 19.26 -1.72 -1.72
C PRO A 107 19.11 -1.85 -0.20
N PHE A 108 17.87 -1.97 0.28
CA PHE A 108 17.59 -2.28 1.67
C PHE A 108 16.39 -3.23 1.78
N GLY A 109 16.43 -4.06 2.83
CA GLY A 109 15.45 -5.12 3.02
C GLY A 109 14.14 -4.64 3.67
N PRO A 110 13.20 -5.56 3.91
CA PRO A 110 11.86 -5.26 4.43
C PRO A 110 11.84 -4.48 5.75
N ARG A 111 12.78 -4.77 6.66
CA ARG A 111 12.89 -4.06 7.94
C ARG A 111 13.16 -2.57 7.74
N LYS A 112 14.04 -2.22 6.79
CA LYS A 112 14.31 -0.81 6.46
C LYS A 112 13.13 -0.16 5.76
N ILE A 113 12.41 -0.89 4.92
CA ILE A 113 11.16 -0.39 4.31
C ILE A 113 10.13 -0.10 5.41
N ALA A 114 9.99 -0.99 6.40
CA ALA A 114 9.11 -0.78 7.55
C ALA A 114 9.45 0.51 8.32
N GLU A 115 10.73 0.77 8.58
CA GLU A 115 11.20 2.02 9.20
C GLU A 115 10.79 3.26 8.38
N VAL A 116 11.01 3.23 7.05
CA VAL A 116 10.64 4.32 6.14
C VAL A 116 9.14 4.56 6.15
N LEU A 117 8.34 3.50 6.05
CA LEU A 117 6.88 3.62 6.07
C LEU A 117 6.35 4.06 7.43
N ASN A 118 6.93 3.58 8.54
CA ASN A 118 6.57 4.09 9.86
C ASN A 118 6.88 5.59 10.00
N LYS A 119 8.03 6.07 9.52
CA LYS A 119 8.34 7.51 9.47
C LYS A 119 7.34 8.27 8.60
N MET A 120 6.98 7.74 7.44
CA MET A 120 5.93 8.32 6.61
C MET A 120 4.65 8.51 7.40
N MET A 121 4.17 7.47 8.07
CA MET A 121 2.92 7.50 8.82
C MET A 121 2.99 8.47 10.01
N THR A 122 4.05 8.41 10.80
CA THR A 122 4.12 9.09 12.11
C THR A 122 4.69 10.50 12.03
N VAL A 123 5.69 10.74 11.18
CA VAL A 123 6.39 12.03 11.07
C VAL A 123 5.78 12.90 9.97
N ASN A 124 5.61 12.34 8.77
CA ASN A 124 5.12 13.12 7.63
C ASN A 124 3.60 13.29 7.66
N LEU A 125 2.86 12.19 7.86
CA LEU A 125 1.38 12.19 7.89
C LEU A 125 0.80 12.41 9.29
N LYS A 126 1.64 12.38 10.33
CA LYS A 126 1.31 12.69 11.74
C LYS A 126 0.23 11.78 12.37
N TYR A 127 0.08 10.55 11.88
CA TYR A 127 -0.79 9.58 12.51
C TYR A 127 -0.18 9.09 13.83
N LYS A 128 -0.95 9.17 14.92
CA LYS A 128 -0.54 8.72 16.26
C LYS A 128 -0.57 7.19 16.39
N MET A 129 -1.43 6.55 15.61
CA MET A 129 -1.56 5.10 15.54
C MET A 129 -2.11 4.69 14.19
N TYR A 130 -1.80 3.46 13.78
CA TYR A 130 -2.32 2.84 12.57
C TYR A 130 -2.36 1.32 12.73
N VAL A 131 -3.08 0.64 11.84
CA VAL A 131 -3.00 -0.79 11.62
C VAL A 131 -2.36 -1.04 10.26
N ALA A 132 -1.69 -2.17 10.08
CA ALA A 132 -0.99 -2.49 8.84
C ALA A 132 -1.50 -3.78 8.23
N GLN A 133 -1.71 -3.78 6.92
CA GLN A 133 -2.03 -4.98 6.15
C GLN A 133 -1.00 -5.16 5.04
N GLY A 134 -0.59 -6.41 4.80
CA GLY A 134 0.29 -6.74 3.70
C GLY A 134 0.20 -8.20 3.27
N GLY A 135 0.45 -8.43 1.99
CA GLY A 135 0.68 -9.72 1.39
C GLY A 135 2.10 -9.79 0.81
N ASP A 136 2.66 -10.99 0.62
CA ASP A 136 4.00 -11.19 0.06
C ASP A 136 5.08 -10.33 0.77
N TRP A 137 5.79 -9.43 0.05
CA TRP A 137 6.72 -8.46 0.67
C TRP A 137 6.03 -7.55 1.68
N GLY A 138 4.78 -7.14 1.40
CA GLY A 138 3.98 -6.34 2.32
C GLY A 138 3.73 -7.06 3.65
N ALA A 139 3.58 -8.40 3.64
CA ALA A 139 3.43 -9.19 4.86
C ALA A 139 4.71 -9.17 5.69
N THR A 140 5.88 -9.33 5.05
CA THR A 140 7.18 -9.25 5.74
C THR A 140 7.40 -7.86 6.34
N ILE A 141 7.03 -6.80 5.62
CA ILE A 141 7.10 -5.41 6.11
C ILE A 141 6.14 -5.21 7.28
N ALA A 142 4.90 -5.73 7.20
CA ALA A 142 3.92 -5.63 8.30
C ALA A 142 4.42 -6.31 9.57
N ASN A 143 5.09 -7.47 9.46
CA ASN A 143 5.71 -8.14 10.60
C ASN A 143 6.77 -7.23 11.27
N TRP A 144 7.63 -6.57 10.50
CA TRP A 144 8.62 -5.65 11.05
C TRP A 144 7.98 -4.39 11.65
N LEU A 145 6.88 -3.90 11.09
CA LEU A 145 6.10 -2.80 11.69
C LEU A 145 5.54 -3.21 13.06
N GLY A 146 4.97 -4.41 13.17
CA GLY A 146 4.46 -4.94 14.44
C GLY A 146 5.57 -5.17 15.46
N TYR A 147 6.75 -5.62 15.03
CA TYR A 147 7.86 -5.92 15.93
C TYR A 147 8.61 -4.67 16.39
N ASP A 148 9.10 -3.83 15.45
CA ASP A 148 9.95 -2.67 15.76
C ASP A 148 9.15 -1.39 16.11
N HIS A 149 7.89 -1.29 15.68
CA HIS A 149 7.10 -0.05 15.74
C HIS A 149 5.73 -0.22 16.41
N SER A 150 5.59 -1.19 17.33
CA SER A 150 4.36 -1.51 18.06
C SER A 150 3.76 -0.33 18.85
N THR A 151 4.58 0.68 19.16
CA THR A 151 4.09 1.93 19.75
C THR A 151 3.08 2.63 18.84
N PHE A 152 3.22 2.52 17.53
CA PHE A 152 2.38 3.18 16.53
C PHE A 152 1.53 2.17 15.74
N CYS A 153 2.12 1.05 15.30
CA CYS A 153 1.43 -0.04 14.62
C CYS A 153 0.73 -0.94 15.65
N LYS A 154 -0.60 -0.80 15.78
CA LYS A 154 -1.37 -1.44 16.85
C LYS A 154 -1.88 -2.83 16.50
N ALA A 155 -1.96 -3.16 15.22
CA ALA A 155 -2.32 -4.49 14.75
C ALA A 155 -1.74 -4.70 13.35
N ILE A 156 -1.51 -5.95 13.00
CA ILE A 156 -1.15 -6.36 11.65
C ILE A 156 -2.12 -7.41 11.15
N HIS A 157 -2.41 -7.37 9.85
CA HIS A 157 -3.10 -8.41 9.11
C HIS A 157 -2.20 -8.87 7.97
N VAL A 158 -1.98 -10.18 7.85
CA VAL A 158 -1.16 -10.74 6.78
C VAL A 158 -1.86 -11.95 6.15
N ASN A 159 -1.80 -12.07 4.84
CA ASN A 159 -2.31 -13.23 4.12
C ASN A 159 -1.23 -14.29 3.85
N CYS A 160 0.01 -13.99 4.20
CA CYS A 160 1.16 -14.85 4.05
C CYS A 160 2.11 -14.62 5.22
N LEU A 161 2.32 -15.63 6.07
CA LEU A 161 3.25 -15.52 7.18
C LEU A 161 4.65 -15.93 6.73
N THR A 162 5.47 -14.94 6.39
CA THR A 162 6.89 -15.12 6.04
C THR A 162 7.77 -14.60 7.16
N MET A 163 7.80 -15.28 8.32
CA MET A 163 8.74 -14.93 9.38
C MET A 163 10.01 -15.78 9.27
N ARG A 164 11.15 -15.15 8.97
CA ARG A 164 12.43 -15.60 9.48
C ARG A 164 12.63 -14.91 10.83
N LEU A 165 12.72 -15.71 11.87
CA LEU A 165 13.23 -15.20 13.15
C LEU A 165 14.68 -14.76 12.92
N PRO A 166 15.11 -13.63 13.49
CA PRO A 166 16.53 -13.29 13.50
C PRO A 166 17.27 -14.41 14.25
N ASP A 167 18.42 -14.84 13.69
CA ASP A 167 19.36 -15.73 14.35
C ASP A 167 19.91 -15.04 15.60
#